data_04343a97f046d9d05bbad411c7268a16
#
_entry.id   04343a97f046d9d05bbad411c7268a16
#
_cell.length_a   1.000
_cell.length_b   1.000
_cell.length_c   1.000
_cell.angle_alpha   90.00
_cell.angle_beta   90.00
_cell.angle_gamma   90.00
#
_symmetry.space_group_name_H-M   'P 1'
#
loop_
_entity.id
_entity.type
_entity.pdbx_description
1 polymer ?
#
loop_
_entity_poly.entity_id
_entity_poly.type
_entity_poly.pdbx_seq_one_letter_code
_entity_poly.pdbx_strand_id
1 'polypeptide(L)'
;MMSAYEPIEFVVTPDITYVLIDHVEHSRHVYTDGRDWPKAIEPTWVGYSIGKWIDEDGDGRYDALEIESRGFKGPRAYDPSGLPLHEDNQSIFKERIWLDKADRDLLHDEITTIDHALTRPWTVTKNYRRNSYPQAEWREWICGENNPHVVIGGDNYFLSAEGLLMPARKGQAPPDLKYFKQTRRP
;
A
#
# COMPACT_ATOMS: atom_id res chain seq x y z
N MET A 1 1.80 5.41 -5.48
CA MET A 1 2.31 4.08 -5.81
C MET A 1 1.23 3.06 -5.55
N MET A 2 0.76 2.42 -6.60
CA MET A 2 -0.30 1.44 -6.52
C MET A 2 0.27 0.04 -6.77
N SER A 3 0.22 -0.83 -5.79
CA SER A 3 0.58 -2.25 -5.94
C SER A 3 -0.58 -3.15 -5.48
N ALA A 4 -1.80 -2.76 -5.86
CA ALA A 4 -2.98 -3.47 -5.43
C ALA A 4 -3.28 -4.65 -6.35
N TYR A 5 -3.72 -5.73 -5.74
CA TYR A 5 -4.33 -6.89 -6.42
C TYR A 5 -5.85 -6.84 -6.27
N GLU A 6 -6.34 -6.01 -5.38
CA GLU A 6 -7.74 -5.85 -5.02
C GLU A 6 -8.31 -4.55 -5.63
N PRO A 7 -9.61 -4.35 -5.59
CA PRO A 7 -10.24 -3.14 -6.12
C PRO A 7 -9.62 -1.85 -5.62
N ILE A 8 -9.51 -0.90 -6.52
CA ILE A 8 -9.04 0.46 -6.26
C ILE A 8 -10.16 1.43 -6.58
N GLU A 9 -10.35 2.42 -5.73
CA GLU A 9 -11.28 3.52 -5.96
C GLU A 9 -10.55 4.86 -5.87
N PHE A 10 -10.89 5.77 -6.79
CA PHE A 10 -10.43 7.15 -6.77
C PHE A 10 -11.57 8.05 -6.33
N VAL A 11 -11.37 8.80 -5.26
CA VAL A 11 -12.29 9.86 -4.83
C VAL A 11 -11.63 11.19 -5.11
N VAL A 12 -12.13 11.89 -6.13
CA VAL A 12 -11.56 13.16 -6.59
C VAL A 12 -12.33 14.32 -5.95
N THR A 13 -11.61 15.15 -5.21
CA THR A 13 -12.11 16.44 -4.68
C THR A 13 -11.30 17.58 -5.29
N PRO A 14 -11.69 18.85 -5.12
CA PRO A 14 -10.94 19.98 -5.66
C PRO A 14 -9.48 20.05 -5.19
N ASP A 15 -9.23 19.66 -3.94
CA ASP A 15 -7.92 19.84 -3.29
C ASP A 15 -7.12 18.55 -3.13
N ILE A 16 -7.79 17.39 -3.11
CA ILE A 16 -7.19 16.10 -2.82
C ILE A 16 -7.82 15.03 -3.69
N THR A 17 -6.98 14.19 -4.28
CA THR A 17 -7.40 12.90 -4.83
C THR A 17 -7.05 11.80 -3.85
N TYR A 18 -8.06 11.07 -3.36
CA TYR A 18 -7.85 9.90 -2.51
C TYR A 18 -7.75 8.65 -3.37
N VAL A 19 -6.78 7.82 -3.08
CA VAL A 19 -6.67 6.47 -3.65
C VAL A 19 -6.96 5.47 -2.54
N LEU A 20 -8.09 4.78 -2.66
CA LEU A 20 -8.54 3.78 -1.72
C LEU A 20 -8.23 2.40 -2.30
N ILE A 21 -7.73 1.50 -1.48
CA ILE A 21 -7.40 0.13 -1.89
C ILE A 21 -8.07 -0.80 -0.89
N ASP A 22 -8.88 -1.72 -1.37
CA ASP A 22 -9.80 -2.55 -0.57
C ASP A 22 -9.12 -3.27 0.62
N HIS A 23 -7.92 -3.80 0.44
CA HIS A 23 -7.21 -4.54 1.50
C HIS A 23 -6.18 -3.71 2.28
N VAL A 24 -6.18 -2.39 2.12
CA VAL A 24 -5.24 -1.48 2.79
C VAL A 24 -6.02 -0.50 3.65
N GLU A 25 -5.81 -0.56 4.96
CA GLU A 25 -6.51 0.28 5.94
C GLU A 25 -6.26 1.78 5.76
N HIS A 26 -5.21 2.17 5.02
CA HIS A 26 -4.82 3.55 4.85
C HIS A 26 -5.12 4.04 3.43
N SER A 27 -5.93 5.09 3.32
CA SER A 27 -6.09 5.82 2.06
C SER A 27 -4.82 6.60 1.72
N ARG A 28 -4.45 6.62 0.45
CA ARG A 28 -3.39 7.49 -0.05
C ARG A 28 -3.99 8.83 -0.41
N HIS A 29 -3.44 9.90 0.13
CA HIS A 29 -3.83 11.29 -0.15
C HIS A 29 -2.85 11.87 -1.17
N VAL A 30 -3.36 12.27 -2.32
CA VAL A 30 -2.60 13.01 -3.33
C VAL A 30 -3.14 14.44 -3.33
N TYR A 31 -2.33 15.38 -2.87
CA TYR A 31 -2.70 16.79 -2.82
C TYR A 31 -2.64 17.38 -4.23
N THR A 32 -3.77 17.87 -4.72
CA THR A 32 -3.93 18.39 -6.09
C THR A 32 -4.29 19.88 -6.13
N ASP A 33 -4.18 20.56 -5.00
CA ASP A 33 -4.46 21.99 -4.82
C ASP A 33 -3.33 22.94 -5.25
N GLY A 34 -2.25 22.42 -5.83
CA GLY A 34 -1.11 23.21 -6.28
C GLY A 34 -0.14 23.65 -5.18
N ARG A 35 -0.23 23.02 -4.00
CA ARG A 35 0.67 23.34 -2.88
C ARG A 35 2.12 22.96 -3.17
N ASP A 36 3.04 23.69 -2.53
CA ASP A 36 4.45 23.34 -2.50
C ASP A 36 4.75 22.18 -1.55
N TRP A 37 5.94 21.57 -1.70
CA TRP A 37 6.45 20.57 -0.79
C TRP A 37 6.65 21.16 0.62
N PRO A 38 6.26 20.41 1.68
CA PRO A 38 6.58 20.81 3.04
C PRO A 38 8.10 20.92 3.23
N LYS A 39 8.56 21.87 4.05
CA LYS A 39 9.99 22.04 4.36
C LYS A 39 10.60 20.79 5.02
N ALA A 40 9.79 20.04 5.75
CA ALA A 40 10.14 18.75 6.33
C ALA A 40 9.00 17.77 6.14
N ILE A 41 9.31 16.55 5.76
CA ILE A 41 8.36 15.43 5.63
C ILE A 41 8.75 14.39 6.65
N GLU A 42 7.87 14.11 7.60
CA GLU A 42 8.03 12.97 8.49
C GLU A 42 7.75 11.68 7.69
N PRO A 43 8.70 10.73 7.64
CA PRO A 43 8.51 9.51 6.88
C PRO A 43 7.35 8.66 7.41
N THR A 44 6.46 8.26 6.51
CA THR A 44 5.30 7.40 6.80
C THR A 44 5.27 6.18 5.90
N TRP A 45 4.40 5.22 6.19
CA TRP A 45 4.24 4.03 5.36
C TRP A 45 3.66 4.32 3.97
N VAL A 46 2.85 5.37 3.85
CA VAL A 46 2.20 5.78 2.58
C VAL A 46 2.92 6.95 1.89
N GLY A 47 3.90 7.56 2.57
CA GLY A 47 4.60 8.73 2.10
C GLY A 47 3.72 9.99 2.08
N TYR A 48 4.22 11.02 1.40
CA TYR A 48 3.52 12.26 1.11
C TYR A 48 3.46 12.43 -0.41
N SER A 49 2.29 12.71 -0.97
CA SER A 49 2.10 12.80 -2.42
C SER A 49 1.52 14.14 -2.83
N ILE A 50 2.14 14.77 -3.83
CA ILE A 50 1.61 15.93 -4.54
C ILE A 50 1.31 15.50 -5.96
N GLY A 51 0.17 15.92 -6.51
CA GLY A 51 -0.24 15.62 -7.85
C GLY A 51 -0.78 16.82 -8.61
N LYS A 52 -0.90 16.64 -9.92
CA LYS A 52 -1.49 17.60 -10.82
C LYS A 52 -2.33 16.89 -11.85
N TRP A 53 -3.58 17.33 -12.01
CA TRP A 53 -4.43 16.92 -13.11
C TRP A 53 -4.02 17.64 -14.37
N ILE A 54 -3.87 16.90 -15.48
CA ILE A 54 -3.39 17.38 -16.78
C ILE A 54 -4.53 17.28 -17.79
N ASP A 55 -4.82 18.39 -18.43
CA ASP A 55 -5.65 18.50 -19.63
C ASP A 55 -4.68 18.59 -20.81
N GLU A 56 -4.52 17.47 -21.57
CA GLU A 56 -3.50 17.36 -22.62
C GLU A 56 -3.91 18.03 -23.92
N ASP A 57 -5.21 18.02 -24.21
CA ASP A 57 -5.75 18.52 -25.47
C ASP A 57 -6.46 19.88 -25.35
N GLY A 58 -6.59 20.38 -24.12
CA GLY A 58 -7.17 21.71 -23.84
C GLY A 58 -8.70 21.75 -23.96
N ASP A 59 -9.38 20.61 -23.85
CA ASP A 59 -10.83 20.52 -23.97
C ASP A 59 -11.58 20.87 -22.67
N GLY A 60 -10.85 21.19 -21.58
CA GLY A 60 -11.37 21.50 -20.26
C GLY A 60 -11.65 20.27 -19.40
N ARG A 61 -11.23 19.09 -19.83
CA ARG A 61 -11.28 17.85 -19.05
C ARG A 61 -9.88 17.35 -18.75
N TYR A 62 -9.75 16.64 -17.66
CA TYR A 62 -8.46 16.07 -17.33
C TYR A 62 -8.29 14.69 -17.94
N ASP A 63 -7.14 14.47 -18.60
CA ASP A 63 -6.76 13.21 -19.23
C ASP A 63 -5.90 12.34 -18.34
N ALA A 64 -5.06 12.97 -17.53
CA ALA A 64 -4.09 12.27 -16.69
C ALA A 64 -3.91 12.92 -15.33
N LEU A 65 -3.48 12.13 -14.36
CA LEU A 65 -3.00 12.57 -13.06
C LEU A 65 -1.51 12.28 -12.96
N GLU A 66 -0.68 13.31 -12.85
CA GLU A 66 0.73 13.18 -12.54
C GLU A 66 0.94 13.34 -11.04
N ILE A 67 1.74 12.44 -10.45
CA ILE A 67 1.97 12.39 -9.01
C ILE A 67 3.47 12.27 -8.75
N GLU A 68 3.95 12.98 -7.75
CA GLU A 68 5.23 12.69 -7.13
C GLU A 68 5.03 12.39 -5.65
N SER A 69 5.71 11.34 -5.14
CA SER A 69 5.59 10.88 -3.75
C SER A 69 6.96 10.75 -3.13
N ARG A 70 7.09 11.22 -1.90
CA ARG A 70 8.32 11.23 -1.10
C ARG A 70 8.03 10.88 0.36
N GLY A 71 9.09 10.73 1.17
CA GLY A 71 8.96 10.52 2.61
C GLY A 71 8.40 9.15 2.99
N PHE A 72 8.78 8.12 2.25
CA PHE A 72 8.45 6.75 2.62
C PHE A 72 9.37 6.24 3.72
N LYS A 73 8.78 5.61 4.74
CA LYS A 73 9.53 5.00 5.82
C LYS A 73 10.17 3.70 5.34
N GLY A 74 11.48 3.65 5.27
CA GLY A 74 12.27 2.46 4.94
C GLY A 74 12.94 1.84 6.18
N PRO A 75 13.71 0.72 6.01
CA PRO A 75 13.76 -0.12 4.82
C PRO A 75 12.53 -1.02 4.70
N ARG A 76 12.03 -1.22 3.50
CA ARG A 76 10.92 -2.14 3.23
C ARG A 76 10.91 -2.59 1.77
N ALA A 77 10.18 -3.68 1.47
CA ALA A 77 9.87 -4.04 0.09
C ALA A 77 8.92 -3.00 -0.52
N TYR A 78 9.22 -2.61 -1.76
CA TYR A 78 8.45 -1.62 -2.49
C TYR A 78 7.15 -2.20 -3.05
N ASP A 79 7.24 -3.39 -3.61
CA ASP A 79 6.11 -4.12 -4.18
C ASP A 79 6.35 -5.64 -4.04
N PRO A 80 5.48 -6.48 -4.59
CA PRO A 80 5.65 -7.93 -4.57
C PRO A 80 6.93 -8.44 -5.23
N SER A 81 7.60 -7.63 -6.05
CA SER A 81 8.92 -7.98 -6.61
C SER A 81 10.02 -7.99 -5.56
N GLY A 82 9.75 -7.44 -4.36
CA GLY A 82 10.70 -7.40 -3.26
C GLY A 82 11.76 -6.31 -3.39
N LEU A 83 11.57 -5.32 -4.28
CA LEU A 83 12.50 -4.20 -4.40
C LEU A 83 12.57 -3.42 -3.07
N PRO A 84 13.74 -3.39 -2.38
CA PRO A 84 13.86 -2.68 -1.10
C PRO A 84 13.92 -1.17 -1.32
N LEU A 85 13.34 -0.42 -0.38
CA LEU A 85 13.57 1.01 -0.26
C LEU A 85 14.86 1.27 0.52
N HIS A 86 15.54 2.35 0.19
CA HIS A 86 16.76 2.77 0.90
C HIS A 86 16.44 3.25 2.33
N GLU A 87 17.36 3.04 3.28
CA GLU A 87 17.15 3.37 4.70
C GLU A 87 17.06 4.86 4.99
N ASP A 88 17.60 5.70 4.11
CA ASP A 88 17.60 7.17 4.28
C ASP A 88 16.25 7.83 4.00
N ASN A 89 15.21 7.05 3.70
CA ASN A 89 13.84 7.50 3.40
C ASN A 89 13.76 8.48 2.22
N GLN A 90 14.73 8.48 1.30
CA GLN A 90 14.83 9.41 0.18
C GLN A 90 14.28 8.85 -1.15
N SER A 91 13.64 7.69 -1.12
CA SER A 91 12.99 7.15 -2.32
C SER A 91 11.94 8.12 -2.85
N ILE A 92 11.97 8.35 -4.17
CA ILE A 92 11.00 9.18 -4.88
C ILE A 92 10.27 8.31 -5.88
N PHE A 93 8.97 8.44 -5.93
CA PHE A 93 8.12 7.80 -6.92
C PHE A 93 7.43 8.86 -7.75
N LYS A 94 7.55 8.73 -9.08
CA LYS A 94 6.77 9.53 -10.03
C LYS A 94 5.79 8.62 -10.71
N GLU A 95 4.54 9.02 -10.77
CA GLU A 95 3.47 8.24 -11.38
C GLU A 95 2.72 9.11 -12.38
N ARG A 96 2.27 8.46 -13.44
CA ARG A 96 1.32 9.03 -14.37
C ARG A 96 0.19 8.06 -14.56
N ILE A 97 -1.01 8.49 -14.24
CA ILE A 97 -2.23 7.68 -14.28
C ILE A 97 -3.16 8.25 -15.33
N TRP A 98 -3.62 7.41 -16.27
CA TRP A 98 -4.55 7.83 -17.33
C TRP A 98 -5.45 6.69 -17.78
N LEU A 99 -6.61 7.02 -18.34
CA LEU A 99 -7.46 6.04 -19.00
C LEU A 99 -7.02 5.88 -20.47
N ASP A 100 -7.00 4.64 -20.96
CA ASP A 100 -6.71 4.36 -22.35
C ASP A 100 -7.73 5.09 -23.26
N LYS A 101 -7.24 5.67 -24.37
CA LYS A 101 -8.10 6.44 -25.29
C LYS A 101 -9.05 5.56 -26.10
N ALA A 102 -8.65 4.33 -26.40
CA ALA A 102 -9.44 3.36 -27.17
C ALA A 102 -10.33 2.48 -26.27
N ASP A 103 -9.89 2.21 -25.04
CA ASP A 103 -10.61 1.38 -24.07
C ASP A 103 -10.72 2.11 -22.73
N ARG A 104 -11.81 2.84 -22.53
CA ARG A 104 -12.03 3.65 -21.30
C ARG A 104 -12.23 2.83 -20.02
N ASP A 105 -12.25 1.51 -20.11
CA ASP A 105 -12.26 0.60 -18.97
C ASP A 105 -10.86 0.13 -18.59
N LEU A 106 -9.84 0.58 -19.30
CA LEU A 106 -8.43 0.30 -19.02
C LEU A 106 -7.77 1.54 -18.44
N LEU A 107 -7.25 1.41 -17.22
CA LEU A 107 -6.45 2.42 -16.55
C LEU A 107 -4.98 2.01 -16.60
N HIS A 108 -4.13 2.93 -17.01
CA HIS A 108 -2.68 2.81 -16.97
C HIS A 108 -2.11 3.57 -15.78
N ASP A 109 -1.09 3.01 -15.15
CA ASP A 109 -0.30 3.65 -14.11
C ASP A 109 1.18 3.39 -14.39
N GLU A 110 1.85 4.38 -14.96
CA GLU A 110 3.29 4.36 -15.18
C GLU A 110 4.00 4.87 -13.94
N ILE A 111 4.81 4.01 -13.32
CA ILE A 111 5.49 4.27 -12.06
C ILE A 111 7.00 4.30 -12.32
N THR A 112 7.65 5.41 -12.03
CA THR A 112 9.12 5.53 -12.02
C THR A 112 9.61 5.62 -10.58
N THR A 113 10.43 4.65 -10.19
CA THR A 113 11.13 4.61 -8.90
C THR A 113 12.51 5.20 -9.04
N ILE A 114 12.85 6.16 -8.19
CA ILE A 114 14.17 6.76 -8.05
C ILE A 114 14.63 6.48 -6.62
N ASP A 115 15.68 5.67 -6.48
CA ASP A 115 16.17 5.22 -5.18
C ASP A 115 17.68 4.96 -5.26
N HIS A 116 18.40 5.21 -4.16
CA HIS A 116 19.85 4.99 -4.10
C HIS A 116 20.25 3.52 -4.20
N ALA A 117 19.35 2.59 -3.89
CA ALA A 117 19.57 1.15 -4.10
C ALA A 117 19.56 0.75 -5.59
N LEU A 118 19.12 1.66 -6.48
CA LEU A 118 19.03 1.41 -7.90
C LEU A 118 20.19 2.10 -8.64
N THR A 119 20.78 1.43 -9.62
CA THR A 119 21.82 2.00 -10.50
C THR A 119 21.27 3.00 -11.51
N ARG A 120 19.95 2.98 -11.73
CA ARG A 120 19.20 3.91 -12.59
C ARG A 120 17.74 3.93 -12.16
N PRO A 121 16.98 4.98 -12.50
CA PRO A 121 15.53 4.96 -12.30
C PRO A 121 14.87 3.74 -12.96
N TRP A 122 13.92 3.15 -12.27
CA TRP A 122 13.21 1.98 -12.74
C TRP A 122 11.74 2.34 -13.03
N THR A 123 11.31 2.14 -14.28
CA THR A 123 9.96 2.47 -14.72
C THR A 123 9.20 1.21 -15.09
N VAL A 124 7.98 1.09 -14.62
CA VAL A 124 7.02 0.03 -14.97
C VAL A 124 5.66 0.64 -15.23
N THR A 125 4.87 0.00 -16.12
CA THR A 125 3.47 0.34 -16.33
C THR A 125 2.59 -0.78 -15.80
N LYS A 126 1.68 -0.44 -14.90
CA LYS A 126 0.64 -1.33 -14.40
C LYS A 126 -0.68 -1.00 -15.09
N ASN A 127 -1.46 -2.03 -15.36
CA ASN A 127 -2.72 -1.90 -16.06
C ASN A 127 -3.84 -2.43 -15.17
N TYR A 128 -4.89 -1.65 -15.00
CA TYR A 128 -6.05 -1.98 -14.20
C TYR A 128 -7.30 -1.91 -15.06
N ARG A 129 -8.17 -2.88 -14.91
CA ARG A 129 -9.43 -2.90 -15.65
C ARG A 129 -10.57 -2.51 -14.72
N ARG A 130 -11.49 -1.69 -15.25
CA ARG A 130 -12.72 -1.33 -14.52
C ARG A 130 -13.45 -2.59 -14.07
N ASN A 131 -13.82 -2.62 -12.79
CA ASN A 131 -14.63 -3.69 -12.27
C ASN A 131 -16.06 -3.57 -12.85
N SER A 132 -16.53 -4.64 -13.49
CA SER A 132 -17.87 -4.70 -14.08
C SER A 132 -18.97 -5.07 -13.06
N TYR A 133 -18.62 -5.32 -11.81
CA TYR A 133 -19.60 -5.57 -10.75
C TYR A 133 -20.44 -4.32 -10.52
N PRO A 134 -21.78 -4.41 -10.65
CA PRO A 134 -22.65 -3.23 -10.52
C PRO A 134 -22.73 -2.69 -9.07
N GLN A 135 -22.29 -3.47 -8.11
CA GLN A 135 -22.11 -3.05 -6.71
C GLN A 135 -20.68 -3.39 -6.31
N ALA A 136 -19.85 -2.37 -6.26
CA ALA A 136 -18.51 -2.52 -5.70
C ALA A 136 -18.68 -2.82 -4.20
N GLU A 137 -18.44 -4.06 -3.82
CA GLU A 137 -18.38 -4.44 -2.41
C GLU A 137 -17.01 -4.11 -1.88
N TRP A 138 -16.95 -3.24 -0.92
CA TRP A 138 -15.79 -2.95 -0.11
C TRP A 138 -15.74 -3.99 1.00
N ARG A 139 -14.74 -4.87 0.96
CA ARG A 139 -14.63 -5.98 1.91
C ARG A 139 -13.92 -5.54 3.18
N GLU A 140 -14.34 -6.09 4.30
CA GLU A 140 -13.60 -5.95 5.55
C GLU A 140 -12.45 -6.97 5.59
N TRP A 141 -11.22 -6.47 5.69
CA TRP A 141 -10.01 -7.29 5.76
C TRP A 141 -9.38 -7.15 7.14
N ILE A 142 -9.56 -8.17 7.99
CA ILE A 142 -8.94 -8.21 9.32
C ILE A 142 -7.87 -9.29 9.30
N CYS A 143 -6.67 -8.95 8.84
CA CYS A 143 -5.54 -9.89 8.74
C CYS A 143 -5.12 -10.46 10.12
N GLY A 144 -5.42 -9.79 11.21
CA GLY A 144 -5.10 -10.23 12.57
C GLY A 144 -5.96 -11.40 13.06
N GLU A 145 -7.18 -11.54 12.56
CA GLU A 145 -8.11 -12.58 13.05
C GLU A 145 -7.82 -13.98 12.49
N ASN A 146 -7.15 -14.07 11.33
CA ASN A 146 -6.92 -15.34 10.65
C ASN A 146 -5.53 -15.96 10.90
N ASN A 147 -4.66 -15.27 11.64
CA ASN A 147 -3.32 -15.75 11.97
C ASN A 147 -2.98 -15.57 13.45
N PRO A 148 -3.80 -16.05 14.39
CA PRO A 148 -3.45 -15.99 15.81
C PRO A 148 -2.32 -16.99 16.07
N HIS A 149 -1.09 -16.50 16.09
CA HIS A 149 0.06 -17.32 16.42
C HIS A 149 1.01 -16.61 17.39
N VAL A 150 1.75 -17.39 18.14
CA VAL A 150 2.75 -16.94 19.11
C VAL A 150 4.03 -17.73 18.90
N VAL A 151 5.18 -17.05 18.96
CA VAL A 151 6.50 -17.70 18.91
C VAL A 151 7.03 -17.85 20.32
N ILE A 152 7.32 -19.09 20.73
CA ILE A 152 7.87 -19.41 22.04
C ILE A 152 9.11 -20.30 21.83
N GLY A 153 10.27 -19.83 22.32
CA GLY A 153 11.54 -20.57 22.20
C GLY A 153 11.97 -20.87 20.75
N GLY A 154 11.52 -20.04 19.78
CA GLY A 154 11.80 -20.21 18.36
C GLY A 154 10.79 -21.10 17.61
N ASP A 155 9.84 -21.72 18.31
CA ASP A 155 8.76 -22.49 17.73
C ASP A 155 7.46 -21.67 17.62
N ASN A 156 6.72 -21.90 16.54
CA ASN A 156 5.45 -21.23 16.26
C ASN A 156 4.28 -22.07 16.81
N TYR A 157 3.34 -21.43 17.48
CA TYR A 157 2.12 -22.04 18.02
C TYR A 157 0.91 -21.24 17.57
N PHE A 158 -0.19 -21.92 17.23
CA PHE A 158 -1.48 -21.27 17.00
C PHE A 158 -2.20 -21.00 18.32
N LEU A 159 -3.02 -19.94 18.35
CA LEU A 159 -3.98 -19.69 19.41
C LEU A 159 -5.36 -20.19 18.96
N SER A 160 -6.04 -20.95 19.84
CA SER A 160 -7.45 -21.25 19.66
C SER A 160 -8.31 -20.01 19.97
N ALA A 161 -9.59 -20.06 19.66
CA ALA A 161 -10.55 -19.00 20.00
C ALA A 161 -10.60 -18.72 21.52
N GLU A 162 -10.30 -19.73 22.34
CA GLU A 162 -10.23 -19.62 23.80
C GLU A 162 -8.85 -19.16 24.32
N GLY A 163 -7.91 -18.86 23.41
CA GLY A 163 -6.56 -18.43 23.74
C GLY A 163 -5.61 -19.56 24.17
N LEU A 164 -5.94 -20.82 23.87
CA LEU A 164 -5.07 -21.96 24.14
C LEU A 164 -4.03 -22.11 23.04
N LEU A 165 -2.79 -22.45 23.45
CA LEU A 165 -1.71 -22.71 22.52
C LEU A 165 -1.85 -24.09 21.88
N MET A 166 -1.85 -24.12 20.56
CA MET A 166 -1.94 -25.34 19.76
C MET A 166 -0.70 -25.55 18.91
N PRO A 167 -0.25 -26.81 18.68
CA PRO A 167 0.87 -27.06 17.78
C PRO A 167 0.59 -26.56 16.37
N ALA A 168 1.54 -25.85 15.75
CA ALA A 168 1.47 -25.41 14.37
C ALA A 168 1.93 -26.50 13.36
N ARG A 169 2.61 -27.54 13.82
CA ARG A 169 3.13 -28.66 13.03
C ARG A 169 2.77 -29.99 13.64
N LYS A 170 2.56 -31.02 12.81
CA LYS A 170 2.31 -32.38 13.27
C LYS A 170 3.53 -32.89 14.08
N GLY A 171 3.27 -33.39 15.29
CA GLY A 171 4.30 -33.92 16.19
C GLY A 171 5.10 -32.87 16.95
N GLN A 172 4.72 -31.60 16.86
CA GLN A 172 5.33 -30.53 17.64
C GLN A 172 5.08 -30.75 19.14
N ALA A 173 6.15 -30.62 19.95
CA ALA A 173 6.04 -30.69 21.40
C ALA A 173 5.22 -29.51 21.97
N PRO A 174 4.56 -29.69 23.11
CA PRO A 174 3.93 -28.57 23.83
C PRO A 174 4.96 -27.48 24.13
N PRO A 175 4.54 -26.19 24.22
CA PRO A 175 5.43 -25.11 24.52
C PRO A 175 5.96 -25.21 25.95
N ASP A 176 7.24 -24.85 26.17
CA ASP A 176 7.79 -24.69 27.51
C ASP A 176 7.30 -23.37 28.11
N LEU A 177 6.30 -23.47 28.97
CA LEU A 177 5.65 -22.31 29.61
C LEU A 177 6.29 -21.90 30.93
N LYS A 178 7.43 -22.49 31.38
CA LYS A 178 8.05 -22.23 32.69
C LYS A 178 8.35 -20.75 32.95
N TYR A 179 8.57 -19.96 31.92
CA TYR A 179 8.80 -18.51 32.00
C TYR A 179 7.55 -17.66 31.65
N PHE A 180 6.44 -18.29 31.31
CA PHE A 180 5.21 -17.60 30.95
C PHE A 180 4.42 -17.30 32.22
N LYS A 181 4.57 -16.12 32.76
CA LYS A 181 3.72 -15.67 33.86
C LYS A 181 2.36 -15.29 33.25
N GLN A 182 1.36 -16.13 33.44
CA GLN A 182 -0.02 -15.70 33.20
C GLN A 182 -0.33 -14.54 34.13
N THR A 183 -0.35 -13.33 33.59
CA THR A 183 -1.00 -12.21 34.28
C THR A 183 -2.50 -12.52 34.26
N ARG A 184 -3.03 -13.08 35.36
CA ARG A 184 -4.47 -13.10 35.57
C ARG A 184 -4.94 -11.66 35.49
N ARG A 185 -5.68 -11.30 34.44
CA ARG A 185 -6.44 -10.05 34.47
C ARG A 185 -7.53 -10.23 35.53
N PRO A 186 -7.73 -9.26 36.42
CA PRO A 186 -8.79 -9.26 37.41
C PRO A 186 -10.17 -9.20 36.75
#